data_8dbe38fad8a0fcee5d0cb6220ca52219
#
_entry.id   8dbe38fad8a0fcee5d0cb6220ca52219
#
_cell.length_a   1.000
_cell.length_b   1.000
_cell.length_c   1.000
_cell.angle_alpha   90.00
_cell.angle_beta   90.00
_cell.angle_gamma   90.00
#
_symmetry.space_group_name_H-M   'P 1'
#
loop_
_entity.id
_entity.type
_entity.pdbx_description
1 polymer ?
#
loop_
_entity_poly.entity_id
_entity_poly.type
_entity_poly.pdbx_seq_one_letter_code
_entity_poly.pdbx_strand_id
1 'polypeptide(L)'
;MNKEVCESFLNVWEVFPDKLTKNNGYHEINDGNFLNSYCGSYSCDTDLKKIDAGFFYLVNKFFGASGVFKNNAKSNINAVEYIIIWLSHMLNLKDKQGNILTNFYKVYINNQDKYKNTINGVEGCSNYDDLIYKKNELMKITNEKLSKFYAPFKSLCEMYSIFGDDNKNCTKCLEKAKEFVEKYKELSEDYSITNDSSCNKILCTLSNDYDNFKKKCKDSSSFPTIDKPNITPKCPEQTSEQNSKQIHVNISTKNSEQNLSYAVTSEDAPLSK
;
A
#
# COMPACT_ATOMS: atom_id res chain seq x y z
N MET A 1 3.50 4.98 4.00
CA MET A 1 2.31 5.87 3.91
C MET A 1 2.72 7.28 3.55
N ASN A 2 1.95 8.03 2.74
CA ASN A 2 2.16 9.43 2.43
C ASN A 2 0.80 10.16 2.19
N LYS A 3 0.85 11.49 2.02
CA LYS A 3 -0.34 12.33 1.87
C LYS A 3 -1.17 11.96 0.63
N GLU A 4 -0.54 11.77 -0.53
CA GLU A 4 -1.23 11.43 -1.79
C GLU A 4 -1.98 10.10 -1.72
N VAL A 5 -1.42 9.11 -1.03
CA VAL A 5 -2.10 7.83 -0.75
C VAL A 5 -3.35 8.08 0.09
N CYS A 6 -3.23 8.87 1.15
CA CYS A 6 -4.35 9.15 2.04
C CYS A 6 -5.44 10.00 1.35
N GLU A 7 -5.06 10.96 0.51
CA GLU A 7 -6.02 11.72 -0.32
C GLU A 7 -6.82 10.79 -1.26
N SER A 8 -6.19 9.76 -1.82
CA SER A 8 -6.90 8.79 -2.64
C SER A 8 -7.93 7.98 -1.83
N PHE A 9 -7.60 7.66 -0.56
CA PHE A 9 -8.57 7.04 0.35
C PHE A 9 -9.68 8.00 0.77
N LEU A 10 -9.40 9.29 0.99
CA LEU A 10 -10.44 10.28 1.28
C LEU A 10 -11.52 10.28 0.20
N ASN A 11 -11.14 10.25 -1.09
CA ASN A 11 -12.09 10.22 -2.19
C ASN A 11 -13.04 9.00 -2.14
N VAL A 12 -12.55 7.82 -1.73
CA VAL A 12 -13.44 6.65 -1.58
C VAL A 12 -14.26 6.71 -0.30
N TRP A 13 -13.77 7.34 0.77
CA TRP A 13 -14.52 7.52 2.01
C TRP A 13 -15.65 8.54 1.89
N GLU A 14 -15.58 9.48 0.95
CA GLU A 14 -16.69 10.37 0.63
C GLU A 14 -17.87 9.63 -0.02
N VAL A 15 -17.58 8.54 -0.71
CA VAL A 15 -18.56 7.75 -1.46
C VAL A 15 -19.06 6.55 -0.66
N PHE A 16 -18.16 5.88 0.07
CA PHE A 16 -18.45 4.65 0.79
C PHE A 16 -18.62 4.89 2.29
N PRO A 17 -19.73 4.44 2.89
CA PRO A 17 -19.98 4.65 4.31
C PRO A 17 -19.06 3.77 5.19
N ASP A 18 -18.65 4.32 6.34
CA ASP A 18 -17.88 3.56 7.35
C ASP A 18 -18.75 2.58 8.14
N LYS A 19 -20.06 2.80 8.17
CA LYS A 19 -21.03 1.99 8.93
C LYS A 19 -22.31 1.85 8.15
N LEU A 20 -22.92 0.68 8.23
CA LEU A 20 -24.29 0.48 7.72
C LEU A 20 -25.29 1.19 8.62
N THR A 21 -26.33 1.75 8.00
CA THR A 21 -27.48 2.28 8.74
C THR A 21 -28.32 1.15 9.34
N LYS A 22 -29.19 1.52 10.31
CA LYS A 22 -30.02 0.60 11.14
C LYS A 22 -30.87 -0.42 10.35
N ASN A 23 -31.06 -0.19 9.04
CA ASN A 23 -31.90 -1.05 8.18
C ASN A 23 -31.09 -2.10 7.39
N ASN A 24 -29.85 -2.42 7.78
CA ASN A 24 -28.96 -3.40 7.12
C ASN A 24 -28.80 -3.22 5.60
N GLY A 25 -29.20 -2.07 5.06
CA GLY A 25 -28.97 -1.69 3.69
C GLY A 25 -27.76 -0.76 3.59
N TYR A 26 -26.95 -0.93 2.56
CA TYR A 26 -26.16 0.18 2.10
C TYR A 26 -27.16 1.30 1.79
N HIS A 27 -27.00 2.50 2.34
CA HIS A 27 -27.48 3.67 1.64
C HIS A 27 -26.95 3.55 0.23
N GLU A 28 -27.79 3.80 -0.75
CA GLU A 28 -27.34 3.85 -2.14
C GLU A 28 -26.01 4.58 -2.16
N ILE A 29 -24.95 3.86 -2.55
CA ILE A 29 -23.63 4.46 -2.71
C ILE A 29 -23.82 5.54 -3.76
N ASN A 30 -23.95 6.79 -3.30
CA ASN A 30 -24.13 7.94 -4.17
C ASN A 30 -22.75 8.43 -4.61
N ASP A 31 -22.26 7.85 -5.70
CA ASP A 31 -20.93 8.14 -6.22
C ASP A 31 -20.88 9.33 -7.18
N GLY A 32 -22.02 9.97 -7.45
CA GLY A 32 -22.05 11.11 -8.37
C GLY A 32 -21.39 10.84 -9.73
N ASN A 33 -21.40 9.60 -10.18
CA ASN A 33 -20.68 9.07 -11.35
C ASN A 33 -19.15 8.95 -11.20
N PHE A 34 -18.60 9.16 -10.01
CA PHE A 34 -17.16 9.04 -9.74
C PHE A 34 -16.62 7.66 -10.11
N LEU A 35 -17.36 6.59 -9.82
CA LEU A 35 -16.92 5.22 -10.06
C LEU A 35 -17.09 4.75 -11.50
N ASN A 36 -17.85 5.45 -12.36
CA ASN A 36 -18.17 4.98 -13.71
C ASN A 36 -16.93 4.63 -14.56
N SER A 37 -15.86 5.43 -14.43
CA SER A 37 -14.59 5.19 -15.13
C SER A 37 -13.84 3.95 -14.65
N TYR A 38 -14.24 3.37 -13.52
CA TYR A 38 -13.56 2.26 -12.86
C TYR A 38 -14.40 0.97 -12.84
N CYS A 39 -15.63 1.00 -13.36
CA CYS A 39 -16.52 -0.15 -13.44
C CYS A 39 -16.02 -1.25 -14.41
N GLY A 40 -15.18 -0.89 -15.39
CA GLY A 40 -14.73 -1.82 -16.42
C GLY A 40 -15.79 -2.03 -17.50
N SER A 41 -15.95 -3.28 -17.96
CA SER A 41 -16.93 -3.65 -19.00
C SER A 41 -18.38 -3.77 -18.49
N TYR A 42 -18.62 -3.61 -17.18
CA TYR A 42 -19.95 -3.70 -16.57
C TYR A 42 -20.44 -2.34 -16.08
N SER A 43 -21.76 -2.21 -15.97
CA SER A 43 -22.36 -1.13 -15.17
C SER A 43 -22.12 -1.38 -13.68
N CYS A 44 -21.85 -0.33 -12.91
CA CYS A 44 -21.78 -0.40 -11.44
C CYS A 44 -23.20 -0.38 -10.82
N ASP A 45 -24.03 -1.34 -11.17
CA ASP A 45 -25.44 -1.42 -10.80
C ASP A 45 -25.70 -2.13 -9.46
N THR A 46 -24.67 -2.71 -8.86
CA THR A 46 -24.74 -3.35 -7.54
C THR A 46 -23.65 -2.83 -6.61
N ASP A 47 -23.89 -2.93 -5.29
CA ASP A 47 -22.89 -2.52 -4.28
C ASP A 47 -21.55 -3.22 -4.44
N LEU A 48 -21.57 -4.53 -4.74
CA LEU A 48 -20.31 -5.28 -4.94
C LEU A 48 -19.53 -4.80 -6.16
N LYS A 49 -20.23 -4.44 -7.24
CA LYS A 49 -19.59 -3.84 -8.42
C LYS A 49 -19.07 -2.44 -8.15
N LYS A 50 -19.77 -1.65 -7.33
CA LYS A 50 -19.28 -0.33 -6.88
C LYS A 50 -18.06 -0.48 -5.97
N ILE A 51 -18.05 -1.44 -5.04
CA ILE A 51 -16.89 -1.75 -4.20
C ILE A 51 -15.70 -2.20 -5.07
N ASP A 52 -15.93 -3.03 -6.10
CA ASP A 52 -14.91 -3.41 -7.07
C ASP A 52 -14.34 -2.21 -7.84
N ALA A 53 -15.20 -1.28 -8.25
CA ALA A 53 -14.76 -0.05 -8.91
C ALA A 53 -13.92 0.84 -7.98
N GLY A 54 -14.31 0.98 -6.71
CA GLY A 54 -13.54 1.69 -5.69
C GLY A 54 -12.19 1.02 -5.41
N PHE A 55 -12.16 -0.30 -5.33
CA PHE A 55 -10.92 -1.07 -5.19
C PHE A 55 -10.00 -0.85 -6.39
N PHE A 56 -10.52 -0.95 -7.61
CA PHE A 56 -9.74 -0.71 -8.83
C PHE A 56 -9.26 0.75 -8.93
N TYR A 57 -10.07 1.72 -8.52
CA TYR A 57 -9.65 3.12 -8.43
C TYR A 57 -8.40 3.26 -7.57
N LEU A 58 -8.39 2.68 -6.36
CA LEU A 58 -7.24 2.76 -5.45
C LEU A 58 -5.99 2.08 -6.04
N VAL A 59 -6.13 0.88 -6.59
CA VAL A 59 -5.01 0.16 -7.22
C VAL A 59 -4.43 0.96 -8.39
N ASN A 60 -5.29 1.52 -9.24
CA ASN A 60 -4.88 2.34 -10.39
C ASN A 60 -4.24 3.66 -9.94
N LYS A 61 -4.80 4.34 -8.93
CA LYS A 61 -4.22 5.56 -8.37
C LYS A 61 -2.84 5.35 -7.76
N PHE A 62 -2.58 4.17 -7.22
CA PHE A 62 -1.29 3.87 -6.62
C PHE A 62 -0.27 3.37 -7.65
N PHE A 63 -0.65 2.46 -8.51
CA PHE A 63 0.27 1.69 -9.35
C PHE A 63 0.06 1.86 -10.86
N GLY A 64 -0.93 2.63 -11.27
CA GLY A 64 -1.17 2.91 -12.69
C GLY A 64 -0.09 3.79 -13.32
N ALA A 65 -0.20 4.03 -14.62
CA ALA A 65 0.76 4.81 -15.40
C ALA A 65 0.97 6.25 -14.88
N SER A 66 -0.05 6.82 -14.24
CA SER A 66 0.00 8.13 -13.55
C SER A 66 -0.09 7.98 -12.03
N GLY A 67 0.15 6.78 -11.49
CA GLY A 67 -0.02 6.47 -10.09
C GLY A 67 1.09 7.04 -9.20
N VAL A 68 0.77 7.18 -7.91
CA VAL A 68 1.70 7.68 -6.87
C VAL A 68 3.02 6.90 -6.85
N PHE A 69 2.97 5.60 -7.11
CA PHE A 69 4.13 4.70 -7.05
C PHE A 69 4.61 4.22 -8.42
N LYS A 70 4.24 4.90 -9.52
CA LYS A 70 4.62 4.49 -10.88
C LYS A 70 6.12 4.21 -11.09
N ASN A 71 7.00 4.90 -10.35
CA ASN A 71 8.46 4.77 -10.47
C ASN A 71 9.11 3.94 -9.34
N ASN A 72 8.36 3.60 -8.28
CA ASN A 72 8.88 2.94 -7.08
C ASN A 72 7.87 1.96 -6.46
N ALA A 73 7.08 1.31 -7.29
CA ALA A 73 6.04 0.39 -6.87
C ALA A 73 6.58 -0.78 -6.02
N LYS A 74 7.80 -1.28 -6.32
CA LYS A 74 8.43 -2.37 -5.56
C LYS A 74 8.61 -2.01 -4.08
N SER A 75 9.14 -0.83 -3.78
CA SER A 75 9.37 -0.36 -2.39
C SER A 75 8.09 0.04 -1.67
N ASN A 76 6.98 0.19 -2.39
CA ASN A 76 5.69 0.61 -1.84
C ASN A 76 4.59 -0.46 -1.95
N ILE A 77 4.97 -1.72 -2.20
CA ILE A 77 4.02 -2.82 -2.36
C ILE A 77 3.12 -3.02 -1.12
N ASN A 78 3.56 -2.61 0.06
CA ASN A 78 2.75 -2.66 1.27
C ASN A 78 1.54 -1.73 1.23
N ALA A 79 1.50 -0.75 0.31
CA ALA A 79 0.28 0.05 0.11
C ALA A 79 -0.91 -0.80 -0.37
N VAL A 80 -0.66 -1.96 -1.01
CA VAL A 80 -1.71 -2.94 -1.37
C VAL A 80 -2.41 -3.49 -0.12
N GLU A 81 -1.69 -3.63 1.01
CA GLU A 81 -2.28 -4.09 2.28
C GLU A 81 -3.42 -3.16 2.73
N TYR A 82 -3.22 -1.85 2.64
CA TYR A 82 -4.22 -0.85 3.01
C TYR A 82 -5.45 -0.89 2.10
N ILE A 83 -5.24 -1.15 0.80
CA ILE A 83 -6.35 -1.31 -0.15
C ILE A 83 -7.16 -2.58 0.19
N ILE A 84 -6.48 -3.67 0.53
CA ILE A 84 -7.13 -4.93 0.94
C ILE A 84 -7.84 -4.77 2.29
N ILE A 85 -7.28 -4.02 3.25
CA ILE A 85 -7.92 -3.71 4.54
C ILE A 85 -9.22 -2.92 4.30
N TRP A 86 -9.18 -1.89 3.44
CA TRP A 86 -10.38 -1.15 3.05
C TRP A 86 -11.43 -2.06 2.41
N LEU A 87 -11.03 -2.88 1.43
CA LEU A 87 -11.93 -3.83 0.79
C LEU A 87 -12.56 -4.79 1.81
N SER A 88 -11.72 -5.35 2.70
CA SER A 88 -12.19 -6.27 3.74
C SER A 88 -13.22 -5.61 4.67
N HIS A 89 -12.99 -4.35 5.04
CA HIS A 89 -13.95 -3.58 5.83
C HIS A 89 -15.27 -3.38 5.07
N MET A 90 -15.25 -2.98 3.81
CA MET A 90 -16.45 -2.81 2.99
C MET A 90 -17.22 -4.12 2.86
N LEU A 91 -16.55 -5.24 2.63
CA LEU A 91 -17.18 -6.55 2.55
C LEU A 91 -17.74 -7.01 3.90
N ASN A 92 -17.03 -6.74 5.01
CA ASN A 92 -17.47 -7.10 6.35
C ASN A 92 -18.71 -6.32 6.81
N LEU A 93 -18.89 -5.09 6.32
CA LEU A 93 -20.11 -4.33 6.55
C LEU A 93 -21.33 -5.04 5.95
N LYS A 94 -21.14 -5.71 4.81
CA LYS A 94 -22.24 -6.37 4.08
C LYS A 94 -22.55 -7.76 4.59
N ASP A 95 -21.52 -8.54 4.87
CA ASP A 95 -21.67 -9.91 5.37
C ASP A 95 -20.50 -10.24 6.31
N LYS A 96 -20.83 -10.57 7.55
CA LYS A 96 -19.86 -10.89 8.59
C LYS A 96 -19.38 -12.34 8.53
N GLN A 97 -20.00 -13.19 7.70
CA GLN A 97 -19.73 -14.63 7.67
C GLN A 97 -18.88 -15.05 6.46
N GLY A 98 -17.79 -15.77 6.74
CA GLY A 98 -17.03 -16.52 5.74
C GLY A 98 -15.85 -15.82 5.09
N ASN A 99 -15.24 -16.49 4.10
CA ASN A 99 -14.11 -15.99 3.30
C ASN A 99 -14.59 -15.19 2.07
N ILE A 100 -15.32 -14.10 2.33
CA ILE A 100 -15.89 -13.28 1.26
C ILE A 100 -14.78 -12.62 0.44
N LEU A 101 -13.66 -12.26 1.05
CA LEU A 101 -12.52 -11.64 0.37
C LEU A 101 -11.93 -12.56 -0.71
N THR A 102 -11.73 -13.86 -0.41
CA THR A 102 -11.28 -14.85 -1.39
C THR A 102 -12.27 -15.02 -2.54
N ASN A 103 -13.57 -15.04 -2.25
CA ASN A 103 -14.61 -15.14 -3.27
C ASN A 103 -14.67 -13.86 -4.10
N PHE A 104 -14.56 -12.70 -3.48
CA PHE A 104 -14.52 -11.42 -4.17
C PHE A 104 -13.32 -11.36 -5.14
N TYR A 105 -12.13 -11.78 -4.69
CA TYR A 105 -10.96 -11.86 -5.56
C TYR A 105 -11.23 -12.74 -6.79
N LYS A 106 -11.76 -13.94 -6.60
CA LYS A 106 -12.04 -14.87 -7.71
C LYS A 106 -13.07 -14.34 -8.71
N VAL A 107 -14.12 -13.68 -8.21
CA VAL A 107 -15.25 -13.24 -9.06
C VAL A 107 -14.96 -11.88 -9.70
N TYR A 108 -14.43 -10.92 -8.94
CA TYR A 108 -14.31 -9.54 -9.38
C TYR A 108 -12.91 -9.14 -9.81
N ILE A 109 -11.84 -9.75 -9.28
CA ILE A 109 -10.47 -9.33 -9.60
C ILE A 109 -9.88 -10.24 -10.69
N ASN A 110 -9.76 -11.52 -10.41
CA ASN A 110 -9.07 -12.46 -11.29
C ASN A 110 -9.73 -12.62 -12.68
N ASN A 111 -11.04 -12.38 -12.78
CA ASN A 111 -11.82 -12.59 -14.01
C ASN A 111 -12.07 -11.31 -14.83
N GLN A 112 -11.55 -10.14 -14.43
CA GLN A 112 -11.80 -8.90 -15.15
C GLN A 112 -10.57 -8.36 -15.88
N ASP A 113 -10.77 -7.94 -17.13
CA ASP A 113 -9.70 -7.44 -18.01
C ASP A 113 -9.02 -6.19 -17.44
N LYS A 114 -9.74 -5.32 -16.71
CA LYS A 114 -9.17 -4.13 -16.12
C LYS A 114 -7.99 -4.42 -15.18
N TYR A 115 -7.99 -5.58 -14.50
CA TYR A 115 -6.89 -6.00 -13.63
C TYR A 115 -5.72 -6.65 -14.39
N LYS A 116 -5.89 -6.95 -15.69
CA LYS A 116 -4.82 -7.44 -16.58
C LYS A 116 -4.01 -6.31 -17.23
N ASN A 117 -4.39 -5.05 -16.98
CA ASN A 117 -3.63 -3.91 -17.47
C ASN A 117 -2.20 -3.94 -16.92
N THR A 118 -1.24 -3.67 -17.81
CA THR A 118 0.19 -3.71 -17.51
C THR A 118 0.57 -2.67 -16.48
N ILE A 119 1.41 -3.07 -15.53
CA ILE A 119 2.09 -2.19 -14.57
C ILE A 119 3.60 -2.30 -14.74
N ASN A 120 4.31 -1.23 -14.37
CA ASN A 120 5.76 -1.16 -14.44
C ASN A 120 6.39 -1.05 -13.04
N GLY A 121 7.66 -1.43 -12.92
CA GLY A 121 8.44 -1.16 -11.71
C GLY A 121 8.27 -2.17 -10.56
N VAL A 122 7.53 -3.28 -10.76
CA VAL A 122 7.42 -4.35 -9.78
C VAL A 122 7.95 -5.65 -10.36
N GLU A 123 9.06 -6.15 -9.85
CA GLU A 123 9.64 -7.43 -10.26
C GLU A 123 8.66 -8.59 -10.01
N GLY A 124 8.43 -9.41 -11.05
CA GLY A 124 7.50 -10.53 -10.98
C GLY A 124 6.02 -10.12 -10.88
N CYS A 125 5.67 -8.90 -11.32
CA CYS A 125 4.30 -8.47 -11.53
C CYS A 125 4.20 -7.83 -12.92
N SER A 126 3.35 -8.39 -13.77
CA SER A 126 3.09 -7.85 -15.11
C SER A 126 1.86 -6.96 -15.14
N ASN A 127 0.95 -7.13 -14.20
CA ASN A 127 -0.35 -6.47 -14.15
C ASN A 127 -0.84 -6.30 -12.71
N TYR A 128 -2.02 -5.67 -12.55
CA TYR A 128 -2.60 -5.44 -11.22
C TYR A 128 -2.97 -6.72 -10.50
N ASP A 129 -3.43 -7.75 -11.21
CA ASP A 129 -3.78 -9.05 -10.60
C ASP A 129 -2.54 -9.70 -9.96
N ASP A 130 -1.42 -9.74 -10.67
CA ASP A 130 -0.14 -10.24 -10.13
C ASP A 130 0.28 -9.47 -8.87
N LEU A 131 0.11 -8.13 -8.89
CA LEU A 131 0.45 -7.27 -7.77
C LEU A 131 -0.41 -7.57 -6.54
N ILE A 132 -1.71 -7.71 -6.72
CA ILE A 132 -2.67 -8.04 -5.65
C ILE A 132 -2.37 -9.45 -5.12
N TYR A 133 -2.07 -10.40 -6.01
CA TYR A 133 -1.77 -11.78 -5.65
C TYR A 133 -0.50 -11.91 -4.81
N LYS A 134 0.45 -10.98 -4.91
CA LYS A 134 1.63 -10.95 -4.00
C LYS A 134 1.25 -10.78 -2.53
N LYS A 135 0.04 -10.32 -2.23
CA LYS A 135 -0.52 -10.19 -0.88
C LYS A 135 -1.61 -11.22 -0.59
N ASN A 136 -1.56 -12.38 -1.28
CA ASN A 136 -2.59 -13.42 -1.17
C ASN A 136 -2.70 -14.03 0.25
N GLU A 137 -1.66 -13.93 1.06
CA GLU A 137 -1.71 -14.32 2.47
C GLU A 137 -2.78 -13.54 3.26
N LEU A 138 -3.06 -12.30 2.88
CA LEU A 138 -4.11 -11.50 3.53
C LEU A 138 -5.51 -12.03 3.20
N MET A 139 -5.68 -12.66 2.03
CA MET A 139 -6.96 -13.23 1.62
C MET A 139 -7.33 -14.50 2.41
N LYS A 140 -6.37 -15.07 3.17
CA LYS A 140 -6.59 -16.20 4.07
C LYS A 140 -7.08 -15.76 5.46
N ILE A 141 -6.94 -14.46 5.78
CA ILE A 141 -7.45 -13.86 7.01
C ILE A 141 -8.95 -13.66 6.85
N THR A 142 -9.74 -13.92 7.90
CA THR A 142 -11.18 -13.63 7.85
C THR A 142 -11.46 -12.15 7.71
N ASN A 143 -12.53 -11.78 7.02
CA ASN A 143 -12.90 -10.36 6.84
C ASN A 143 -13.10 -9.66 8.18
N GLU A 144 -13.68 -10.35 9.18
CA GLU A 144 -13.86 -9.80 10.52
C GLU A 144 -12.52 -9.39 11.14
N LYS A 145 -11.51 -10.28 11.07
CA LYS A 145 -10.19 -10.03 11.62
C LYS A 145 -9.47 -8.89 10.89
N LEU A 146 -9.47 -8.96 9.56
CA LEU A 146 -8.76 -7.99 8.73
C LEU A 146 -9.41 -6.60 8.78
N SER A 147 -10.75 -6.53 8.91
CA SER A 147 -11.46 -5.26 9.02
C SER A 147 -11.16 -4.50 10.32
N LYS A 148 -10.66 -5.18 11.38
CA LYS A 148 -10.24 -4.52 12.62
C LYS A 148 -9.09 -3.53 12.40
N PHE A 149 -8.26 -3.75 11.37
CA PHE A 149 -7.15 -2.86 11.00
C PHE A 149 -7.63 -1.56 10.32
N TYR A 150 -8.88 -1.48 9.90
CA TYR A 150 -9.40 -0.32 9.18
C TYR A 150 -9.42 0.95 10.03
N ALA A 151 -9.85 0.89 11.29
CA ALA A 151 -9.94 2.07 12.14
C ALA A 151 -8.57 2.74 12.41
N PRO A 152 -7.51 2.04 12.87
CA PRO A 152 -6.21 2.67 13.01
C PRO A 152 -5.61 3.12 11.68
N PHE A 153 -5.81 2.39 10.59
CA PHE A 153 -5.40 2.84 9.27
C PHE A 153 -6.07 4.17 8.89
N LYS A 154 -7.38 4.31 9.12
CA LYS A 154 -8.12 5.54 8.82
C LYS A 154 -7.59 6.71 9.64
N SER A 155 -7.43 6.54 10.96
CA SER A 155 -6.85 7.57 11.85
C SER A 155 -5.45 8.00 11.40
N LEU A 156 -4.62 7.07 10.92
CA LEU A 156 -3.31 7.38 10.35
C LEU A 156 -3.43 8.25 9.09
N CYS A 157 -4.33 7.91 8.17
CA CYS A 157 -4.57 8.73 6.97
C CYS A 157 -5.14 10.11 7.30
N GLU A 158 -6.02 10.22 8.27
CA GLU A 158 -6.56 11.50 8.72
C GLU A 158 -5.44 12.41 9.29
N MET A 159 -4.44 11.83 9.97
CA MET A 159 -3.25 12.60 10.36
C MET A 159 -2.50 13.17 9.15
N TYR A 160 -2.29 12.37 8.10
CA TYR A 160 -1.63 12.84 6.88
C TYR A 160 -2.43 13.92 6.14
N SER A 161 -3.76 13.88 6.18
CA SER A 161 -4.60 14.89 5.53
C SER A 161 -4.62 16.22 6.30
N ILE A 162 -4.54 16.18 7.63
CA ILE A 162 -4.46 17.37 8.51
C ILE A 162 -3.06 17.99 8.46
N PHE A 163 -2.04 17.17 8.20
CA PHE A 163 -0.65 17.61 8.18
C PHE A 163 -0.40 18.55 6.99
N GLY A 164 -0.13 19.83 7.30
CA GLY A 164 0.23 20.84 6.32
C GLY A 164 1.74 20.91 6.09
N ASP A 165 2.13 21.08 4.83
CA ASP A 165 3.56 21.14 4.45
C ASP A 165 4.26 22.40 4.97
N ASP A 166 3.52 23.48 5.25
CA ASP A 166 4.07 24.81 5.49
C ASP A 166 4.81 24.96 6.84
N ASN A 167 4.45 24.20 7.87
CA ASN A 167 5.03 24.39 9.20
C ASN A 167 5.57 23.12 9.87
N LYS A 168 5.33 21.95 9.34
CA LYS A 168 5.62 20.65 10.00
C LYS A 168 5.11 20.60 11.45
N ASN A 169 4.10 21.43 11.77
CA ASN A 169 3.45 21.47 13.07
C ASN A 169 2.32 20.46 13.09
N CYS A 170 2.47 19.46 13.94
CA CYS A 170 1.54 18.35 14.04
C CYS A 170 0.55 18.50 15.23
N THR A 171 0.47 19.66 15.86
CA THR A 171 -0.42 19.84 17.02
C THR A 171 -1.87 19.48 16.72
N LYS A 172 -2.35 19.82 15.51
CA LYS A 172 -3.70 19.48 15.04
C LYS A 172 -3.90 17.97 14.83
N CYS A 173 -2.82 17.19 14.68
CA CYS A 173 -2.87 15.75 14.48
C CYS A 173 -2.92 14.95 15.80
N LEU A 174 -2.73 15.59 16.96
CA LEU A 174 -2.60 14.91 18.25
C LEU A 174 -3.82 14.07 18.64
N GLU A 175 -5.02 14.56 18.36
CA GLU A 175 -6.24 13.79 18.65
C GLU A 175 -6.31 12.52 17.81
N LYS A 176 -6.00 12.62 16.52
CA LYS A 176 -5.95 11.47 15.64
C LYS A 176 -4.80 10.52 15.95
N ALA A 177 -3.70 11.05 16.49
CA ALA A 177 -2.61 10.23 16.99
C ALA A 177 -3.00 9.43 18.25
N LYS A 178 -3.75 10.03 19.17
CA LYS A 178 -4.30 9.32 20.33
C LYS A 178 -5.29 8.23 19.91
N GLU A 179 -6.21 8.56 19.01
CA GLU A 179 -7.16 7.60 18.44
C GLU A 179 -6.44 6.44 17.76
N PHE A 180 -5.41 6.72 16.95
CA PHE A 180 -4.59 5.69 16.32
C PHE A 180 -3.95 4.76 17.37
N VAL A 181 -3.29 5.32 18.39
CA VAL A 181 -2.58 4.54 19.41
C VAL A 181 -3.53 3.69 20.24
N GLU A 182 -4.73 4.20 20.57
CA GLU A 182 -5.78 3.44 21.24
C GLU A 182 -6.22 2.23 20.41
N LYS A 183 -6.54 2.45 19.13
CA LYS A 183 -6.96 1.38 18.22
C LYS A 183 -5.84 0.38 17.93
N TYR A 184 -4.62 0.86 17.81
CA TYR A 184 -3.45 0.01 17.66
C TYR A 184 -3.23 -0.88 18.90
N LYS A 185 -3.40 -0.33 20.10
CA LYS A 185 -3.31 -1.06 21.37
C LYS A 185 -4.36 -2.15 21.44
N GLU A 186 -5.63 -1.87 21.10
CA GLU A 186 -6.69 -2.88 21.05
C GLU A 186 -6.29 -4.07 20.16
N LEU A 187 -5.66 -3.82 18.99
CA LEU A 187 -5.18 -4.87 18.10
C LEU A 187 -3.98 -5.64 18.69
N SER A 188 -3.04 -4.94 19.31
CA SER A 188 -1.84 -5.55 19.87
C SER A 188 -2.11 -6.41 21.11
N GLU A 189 -3.25 -6.20 21.77
CA GLU A 189 -3.74 -6.98 22.91
C GLU A 189 -4.69 -8.12 22.48
N ASP A 190 -5.20 -8.10 21.24
CA ASP A 190 -6.06 -9.15 20.70
C ASP A 190 -5.26 -10.40 20.34
N TYR A 191 -5.40 -11.47 21.13
CA TYR A 191 -4.73 -12.75 20.90
C TYR A 191 -5.02 -13.33 19.50
N SER A 192 -6.24 -13.15 18.98
CA SER A 192 -6.59 -13.63 17.64
C SER A 192 -5.81 -12.95 16.53
N ILE A 193 -5.33 -11.72 16.77
CA ILE A 193 -4.49 -10.93 15.87
C ILE A 193 -3.02 -11.29 16.08
N THR A 194 -2.54 -11.23 17.32
CA THR A 194 -1.10 -11.40 17.65
C THR A 194 -0.60 -12.82 17.44
N ASN A 195 -1.46 -13.81 17.43
CA ASN A 195 -1.12 -15.21 17.12
C ASN A 195 -1.16 -15.54 15.61
N ASP A 196 -1.46 -14.55 14.76
CA ASP A 196 -1.52 -14.70 13.31
C ASP A 196 -0.35 -13.95 12.65
N SER A 197 0.54 -14.71 12.00
CA SER A 197 1.76 -14.13 11.41
C SER A 197 1.48 -13.09 10.32
N SER A 198 0.39 -13.21 9.58
CA SER A 198 0.00 -12.25 8.55
C SER A 198 -0.57 -10.98 9.17
N CYS A 199 -1.36 -11.10 10.24
CA CYS A 199 -1.82 -9.96 11.03
C CYS A 199 -0.64 -9.22 11.70
N ASN A 200 0.37 -9.96 12.21
CA ASN A 200 1.57 -9.37 12.78
C ASN A 200 2.35 -8.50 11.79
N LYS A 201 2.41 -8.90 10.51
CA LYS A 201 3.02 -8.08 9.46
C LYS A 201 2.27 -6.76 9.28
N ILE A 202 0.94 -6.78 9.32
CA ILE A 202 0.12 -5.56 9.22
C ILE A 202 0.34 -4.66 10.44
N LEU A 203 0.39 -5.22 11.66
CA LEU A 203 0.73 -4.46 12.86
C LEU A 203 2.09 -3.76 12.72
N CYS A 204 3.09 -4.47 12.19
CA CYS A 204 4.40 -3.89 11.91
C CYS A 204 4.32 -2.75 10.88
N THR A 205 3.56 -2.94 9.79
CA THR A 205 3.38 -1.90 8.76
C THR A 205 2.75 -0.64 9.37
N LEU A 206 1.67 -0.78 10.15
CA LEU A 206 1.00 0.33 10.82
C LEU A 206 1.92 1.07 11.80
N SER A 207 2.64 0.34 12.65
CA SER A 207 3.54 0.96 13.64
C SER A 207 4.68 1.71 12.96
N ASN A 208 5.26 1.14 11.91
CA ASN A 208 6.33 1.78 11.14
C ASN A 208 5.82 3.04 10.41
N ASP A 209 4.63 3.01 9.84
CA ASP A 209 4.04 4.17 9.18
C ASP A 209 3.68 5.28 10.16
N TYR A 210 3.24 4.95 11.38
CA TYR A 210 3.04 5.92 12.45
C TYR A 210 4.37 6.55 12.91
N ASP A 211 5.41 5.75 13.14
CA ASP A 211 6.74 6.24 13.49
C ASP A 211 7.31 7.14 12.38
N ASN A 212 7.08 6.79 11.12
CA ASN A 212 7.49 7.61 9.97
C ASN A 212 6.71 8.93 9.90
N PHE A 213 5.42 8.94 10.27
CA PHE A 213 4.66 10.17 10.41
C PHE A 213 5.25 11.06 11.51
N LYS A 214 5.50 10.50 12.70
CA LYS A 214 6.11 11.25 13.84
C LYS A 214 7.44 11.92 13.45
N LYS A 215 8.29 11.24 12.68
CA LYS A 215 9.57 11.80 12.19
C LYS A 215 9.41 13.04 11.31
N LYS A 216 8.24 13.25 10.70
CA LYS A 216 7.96 14.45 9.90
C LYS A 216 7.58 15.66 10.76
N CYS A 217 7.15 15.42 12.00
CA CYS A 217 6.69 16.45 12.93
C CYS A 217 7.85 17.08 13.67
N LYS A 218 7.88 18.43 13.78
CA LYS A 218 8.89 19.16 14.58
C LYS A 218 8.75 18.85 16.08
N ASP A 219 7.51 18.75 16.56
CA ASP A 219 7.18 18.54 17.98
C ASP A 219 6.70 17.11 18.25
N SER A 220 7.49 16.12 17.82
CA SER A 220 7.13 14.70 17.97
C SER A 220 7.09 14.20 19.40
N SER A 221 7.68 14.94 20.37
CA SER A 221 7.68 14.58 21.78
C SER A 221 6.31 14.58 22.43
N SER A 222 5.36 15.35 21.89
CA SER A 222 3.96 15.41 22.38
C SER A 222 3.09 14.24 21.87
N PHE A 223 3.59 13.48 20.88
CA PHE A 223 2.85 12.34 20.31
C PHE A 223 2.90 11.14 21.24
N PRO A 224 1.78 10.42 21.39
CA PRO A 224 1.78 9.19 22.18
C PRO A 224 2.71 8.16 21.55
N THR A 225 3.31 7.33 22.38
CA THR A 225 4.16 6.21 21.97
C THR A 225 3.32 4.96 21.76
N ILE A 226 3.77 4.11 20.84
CA ILE A 226 3.21 2.78 20.63
C ILE A 226 4.08 1.79 21.42
N ASP A 227 3.45 0.98 22.26
CA ASP A 227 4.07 -0.24 22.76
C ASP A 227 4.03 -1.29 21.67
N LYS A 228 5.21 -1.56 21.08
CA LYS A 228 5.31 -2.59 20.03
C LYS A 228 5.06 -3.96 20.67
N PRO A 229 4.10 -4.73 20.16
CA PRO A 229 3.81 -6.04 20.72
C PRO A 229 5.05 -6.95 20.59
N ASN A 230 5.24 -7.82 21.58
CA ASN A 230 6.29 -8.84 21.51
C ASN A 230 5.83 -9.99 20.61
N ILE A 231 5.85 -9.73 19.29
CA ILE A 231 5.40 -10.67 18.26
C ILE A 231 6.60 -11.37 17.62
N THR A 232 6.37 -12.59 17.16
CA THR A 232 7.38 -13.36 16.44
C THR A 232 6.87 -13.63 15.01
N PRO A 233 7.63 -13.28 13.97
CA PRO A 233 8.92 -12.57 13.99
C PRO A 233 8.83 -11.11 14.41
N LYS A 234 9.90 -10.56 15.01
CA LYS A 234 9.98 -9.13 15.31
C LYS A 234 9.77 -8.30 14.05
N CYS A 235 9.14 -7.13 14.22
CA CYS A 235 8.99 -6.19 13.11
C CYS A 235 10.34 -5.89 12.47
N PRO A 236 10.49 -6.01 11.14
CA PRO A 236 11.70 -5.56 10.45
C PRO A 236 11.93 -4.07 10.74
N GLU A 237 13.11 -3.72 11.21
CA GLU A 237 13.51 -2.32 11.26
C GLU A 237 13.59 -1.82 9.83
N GLN A 238 12.87 -0.72 9.53
CA GLN A 238 13.05 -0.04 8.25
C GLN A 238 14.43 0.61 8.28
N THR A 239 15.39 -0.02 7.64
CA THR A 239 16.63 0.66 7.25
C THR A 239 16.24 1.81 6.34
N SER A 240 16.50 3.02 6.82
CA SER A 240 16.30 4.26 6.07
C SER A 240 17.30 4.34 4.93
N GLU A 241 17.05 3.61 3.83
CA GLU A 241 17.71 3.84 2.57
C GLU A 241 17.05 5.01 1.85
N GLN A 242 17.31 6.20 2.34
CA GLN A 242 17.26 7.45 1.59
C GLN A 242 18.45 8.32 2.00
N ASN A 243 19.64 7.86 1.66
CA ASN A 243 20.78 8.72 1.42
C ASN A 243 21.27 8.43 0.02
N SER A 244 20.74 9.17 -0.96
CA SER A 244 21.39 9.41 -2.25
C SER A 244 22.69 10.18 -1.98
N LYS A 245 23.73 9.45 -1.61
CA LYS A 245 25.09 9.96 -1.73
C LYS A 245 25.39 10.06 -3.21
N GLN A 246 25.37 11.29 -3.73
CA GLN A 246 26.15 11.64 -4.88
C GLN A 246 27.61 11.23 -4.60
N ILE A 247 28.01 10.12 -5.19
CA ILE A 247 29.43 9.77 -5.27
C ILE A 247 30.01 10.65 -6.36
N HIS A 248 30.60 11.77 -5.96
CA HIS A 248 31.59 12.48 -6.79
C HIS A 248 32.77 11.52 -6.94
N VAL A 249 32.87 10.87 -8.08
CA VAL A 249 34.07 10.17 -8.50
C VAL A 249 35.10 11.21 -8.88
N ASN A 250 35.99 11.55 -7.95
CA ASN A 250 37.24 12.26 -8.26
C ASN A 250 38.16 11.26 -8.95
N ILE A 251 38.25 11.38 -10.28
CA ILE A 251 39.29 10.72 -11.06
C ILE A 251 40.57 11.49 -10.82
N SER A 252 41.41 10.99 -9.90
CA SER A 252 42.81 11.39 -9.83
C SER A 252 43.61 10.56 -10.79
N THR A 253 43.99 11.18 -11.89
CA THR A 253 45.04 10.69 -12.80
C THR A 253 46.35 10.51 -12.04
N LYS A 254 46.87 9.32 -11.99
CA LYS A 254 48.32 9.08 -11.83
C LYS A 254 48.78 8.17 -12.94
N ASN A 255 49.63 8.78 -13.79
CA ASN A 255 50.51 8.12 -14.76
C ASN A 255 51.42 7.10 -14.08
N SER A 256 51.58 5.95 -14.68
CA SER A 256 52.87 5.30 -14.77
C SER A 256 52.85 4.35 -15.99
N GLU A 257 53.74 4.72 -16.92
CA GLU A 257 54.16 3.94 -18.06
C GLU A 257 54.79 2.63 -17.63
N GLN A 258 54.49 1.54 -18.34
CA GLN A 258 55.50 0.54 -18.68
C GLN A 258 55.07 -0.22 -19.95
N ASN A 259 55.94 -0.09 -20.95
CA ASN A 259 56.01 -0.84 -22.18
C ASN A 259 56.07 -2.37 -21.96
N LEU A 260 55.46 -3.14 -22.83
CA LEU A 260 56.20 -4.18 -23.57
C LEU A 260 55.42 -4.64 -24.81
N SER A 261 56.19 -4.67 -25.89
CA SER A 261 55.91 -4.97 -27.28
C SER A 261 55.78 -6.47 -27.58
N TYR A 262 55.48 -6.71 -28.86
CA TYR A 262 55.55 -7.94 -29.71
C TYR A 262 54.24 -8.72 -29.82
N ALA A 263 53.81 -9.22 -30.97
CA ALA A 263 54.31 -9.17 -32.37
C ALA A 263 53.11 -9.47 -33.31
N VAL A 264 53.21 -8.95 -34.48
CA VAL A 264 52.39 -9.19 -35.67
C VAL A 264 52.66 -10.60 -36.21
N THR A 265 51.64 -11.33 -36.65
CA THR A 265 51.71 -12.13 -37.88
C THR A 265 50.35 -12.18 -38.54
N SER A 266 50.37 -11.70 -39.76
CA SER A 266 49.42 -11.80 -40.84
C SER A 266 49.39 -13.19 -41.48
N GLU A 267 48.32 -13.46 -42.18
CA GLU A 267 48.14 -14.29 -43.43
C GLU A 267 46.86 -15.09 -43.31
N ASP A 268 45.97 -15.26 -44.21
CA ASP A 268 45.67 -14.90 -45.60
C ASP A 268 44.28 -15.54 -45.85
N ALA A 269 43.47 -14.90 -46.62
CA ALA A 269 42.34 -15.52 -47.30
C ALA A 269 42.86 -16.33 -48.54
N PRO A 270 42.09 -17.23 -49.19
CA PRO A 270 40.94 -16.85 -50.00
C PRO A 270 39.85 -17.90 -50.29
N LEU A 271 38.70 -17.39 -50.73
CA LEU A 271 37.81 -17.72 -51.83
C LEU A 271 37.35 -19.17 -52.17
N SER A 272 36.02 -19.24 -52.42
CA SER A 272 35.26 -19.95 -53.45
C SER A 272 34.89 -21.43 -53.21
N LYS A 273 33.64 -21.74 -53.14
CA LYS A 273 32.66 -21.91 -54.19
C LYS A 273 31.24 -21.84 -53.63
#